data_8faef9b4169f448e440d1aebc441349d
#
_entry.id   8faef9b4169f448e440d1aebc441349d
#
_cell.length_a   1.000
_cell.length_b   1.000
_cell.length_c   1.000
_cell.angle_alpha   90.00
_cell.angle_beta   90.00
_cell.angle_gamma   90.00
#
_symmetry.space_group_name_H-M   'P 1'
#
loop_
_entity.id
_entity.type
_entity.pdbx_description
1 polymer ?
#
loop_
_entity_poly.entity_id
_entity_poly.type
_entity_poly.pdbx_seq_one_letter_code
_entity_poly.pdbx_strand_id
1 'polypeptide(L)'
;GLGDVYKRQKLLSESEDRWGDLSTIPSRLVQNTCCKRAYLRGVFMAAGSITNPEKAYHLEIAVLSESFCLQLQQIVASFQIEAKIVDRKKYHVLYVKEGSMIVDTLNVMEAHQALMDFENVRILKEVRNSVNRQVNCETANIHKTVTAAARQIEDIQYIETAKGVRWLSDGLREIAELRLEYPDCLLYTSPSPRDTERSR
;
A
#
# COMPACT_ATOMS: atom_id res chain seq x y z
N GLY A 1 -6.17 34.86 -34.52
CA GLY A 1 -4.94 34.06 -34.65
C GLY A 1 -4.58 33.32 -33.36
N LEU A 2 -3.55 32.49 -33.36
CA LEU A 2 -3.07 31.79 -32.16
C LEU A 2 -2.76 32.73 -30.99
N GLY A 3 -2.23 33.97 -31.27
CA GLY A 3 -1.98 34.98 -30.25
C GLY A 3 -3.23 35.46 -29.51
N ASP A 4 -4.39 35.49 -30.18
CA ASP A 4 -5.65 35.88 -29.54
C ASP A 4 -6.17 34.82 -28.60
N VAL A 5 -5.89 33.53 -28.90
CA VAL A 5 -6.23 32.40 -28.00
C VAL A 5 -5.40 32.47 -26.73
N TYR A 6 -4.09 32.74 -26.85
CA TYR A 6 -3.20 32.85 -25.68
C TYR A 6 -3.50 34.07 -24.82
N LYS A 7 -3.90 35.23 -25.44
CA LYS A 7 -4.37 36.40 -24.73
C LYS A 7 -5.67 36.13 -23.98
N ARG A 8 -6.65 35.46 -24.60
CA ARG A 8 -7.92 35.03 -23.97
C ARG A 8 -7.69 34.10 -22.81
N GLN A 9 -6.70 33.21 -22.90
CA GLN A 9 -6.32 32.29 -21.84
C GLN A 9 -5.43 32.95 -20.76
N LYS A 10 -5.10 34.23 -20.91
CA LYS A 10 -4.16 34.96 -20.04
C LYS A 10 -2.76 34.32 -19.95
N LEU A 11 -2.35 33.62 -20.98
CA LEU A 11 -0.99 33.10 -21.12
C LEU A 11 -0.03 34.16 -21.65
N LEU A 12 -0.57 35.19 -22.34
CA LEU A 12 0.16 36.38 -22.77
C LEU A 12 -0.41 37.61 -22.05
N SER A 13 0.44 38.52 -21.59
CA SER A 13 0.02 39.81 -21.04
C SER A 13 -0.61 40.67 -22.12
N GLU A 14 -1.59 41.50 -21.78
CA GLU A 14 -2.30 42.39 -22.72
C GLU A 14 -1.41 43.51 -23.29
N SER A 15 -0.32 43.84 -22.58
CA SER A 15 0.53 45.01 -22.87
C SER A 15 1.85 44.72 -23.59
N GLU A 16 2.31 43.47 -23.55
CA GLU A 16 3.54 43.05 -24.22
C GLU A 16 3.34 41.63 -24.70
N ASP A 17 3.77 41.24 -25.91
CA ASP A 17 3.73 39.85 -26.40
C ASP A 17 4.69 38.92 -25.62
N ARG A 18 4.71 39.07 -24.31
CA ARG A 18 5.46 38.28 -23.34
C ARG A 18 4.54 37.28 -22.67
N TRP A 19 5.05 36.10 -22.43
CA TRP A 19 4.39 35.09 -21.60
C TRP A 19 4.04 35.74 -20.25
N GLY A 20 2.78 35.66 -19.84
CA GLY A 20 2.34 36.14 -18.55
C GLY A 20 3.05 35.40 -17.42
N ASP A 21 2.88 35.87 -16.20
CA ASP A 21 3.42 35.25 -15.00
C ASP A 21 2.84 33.82 -14.88
N LEU A 22 3.67 32.83 -15.20
CA LEU A 22 3.32 31.38 -15.07
C LEU A 22 3.48 30.87 -13.64
N SER A 23 3.75 31.75 -12.68
CA SER A 23 3.83 31.38 -11.26
C SER A 23 2.49 31.01 -10.65
N THR A 24 1.38 31.37 -11.31
CA THR A 24 0.01 31.12 -10.84
C THR A 24 -0.87 30.53 -11.94
N ILE A 25 -1.84 29.71 -11.54
CA ILE A 25 -2.82 29.10 -12.46
C ILE A 25 -3.98 30.09 -12.67
N PRO A 26 -4.25 30.56 -13.90
CA PRO A 26 -5.41 31.42 -14.14
C PRO A 26 -6.71 30.67 -13.82
N SER A 27 -7.54 31.24 -12.93
CA SER A 27 -8.78 30.62 -12.47
C SER A 27 -9.75 30.25 -13.61
N ARG A 28 -9.73 31.01 -14.71
CA ARG A 28 -10.56 30.71 -15.89
C ARG A 28 -10.21 29.40 -16.58
N LEU A 29 -8.94 28.93 -16.48
CA LEU A 29 -8.51 27.69 -17.11
C LEU A 29 -8.97 26.44 -16.35
N VAL A 30 -9.31 26.59 -15.08
CA VAL A 30 -9.62 25.47 -14.18
C VAL A 30 -11.01 25.58 -13.54
N GLN A 31 -11.96 26.25 -14.20
CA GLN A 31 -13.33 26.38 -13.71
C GLN A 31 -14.11 25.07 -13.78
N ASN A 32 -14.05 24.42 -14.94
CA ASN A 32 -14.80 23.20 -15.19
C ASN A 32 -13.96 21.94 -14.85
N THR A 33 -14.62 20.88 -14.45
CA THR A 33 -13.96 19.61 -14.13
C THR A 33 -13.14 19.06 -15.31
N CYS A 34 -13.67 19.14 -16.55
CA CYS A 34 -12.93 18.73 -17.75
C CYS A 34 -11.68 19.57 -17.99
N CYS A 35 -11.73 20.88 -17.71
CA CYS A 35 -10.57 21.76 -17.82
C CYS A 35 -9.51 21.44 -16.75
N LYS A 36 -9.92 21.16 -15.52
CA LYS A 36 -9.02 20.72 -14.45
C LYS A 36 -8.28 19.42 -14.83
N ARG A 37 -9.00 18.45 -15.38
CA ARG A 37 -8.42 17.19 -15.87
C ARG A 37 -7.39 17.41 -16.97
N ALA A 38 -7.76 18.19 -17.99
CA ALA A 38 -6.86 18.51 -19.09
C ALA A 38 -5.62 19.28 -18.62
N TYR A 39 -5.81 20.22 -17.68
CA TYR A 39 -4.73 21.00 -17.09
C TYR A 39 -3.76 20.12 -16.30
N LEU A 40 -4.28 19.26 -15.43
CA LEU A 40 -3.47 18.33 -14.63
C LEU A 40 -2.66 17.37 -15.53
N ARG A 41 -3.28 16.86 -16.60
CA ARG A 41 -2.59 16.05 -17.63
C ARG A 41 -1.43 16.79 -18.27
N GLY A 42 -1.66 18.04 -18.70
CA GLY A 42 -0.62 18.88 -19.29
C GLY A 42 0.54 19.15 -18.35
N VAL A 43 0.26 19.49 -17.10
CA VAL A 43 1.29 19.71 -16.08
C VAL A 43 2.05 18.43 -15.78
N PHE A 44 1.38 17.29 -15.67
CA PHE A 44 2.03 16.00 -15.45
C PHE A 44 2.95 15.62 -16.61
N MET A 45 2.53 15.83 -17.84
CA MET A 45 3.38 15.59 -19.02
C MET A 45 4.63 16.47 -19.05
N ALA A 46 4.55 17.68 -18.51
CA ALA A 46 5.67 18.63 -18.48
C ALA A 46 6.64 18.41 -17.32
N ALA A 47 6.14 18.07 -16.15
CA ALA A 47 6.91 18.09 -14.90
C ALA A 47 6.62 16.90 -13.96
N GLY A 48 5.79 15.96 -14.39
CA GLY A 48 5.41 14.80 -13.60
C GLY A 48 6.33 13.61 -13.80
N SER A 49 6.40 12.77 -12.79
CA SER A 49 7.01 11.45 -12.89
C SER A 49 6.25 10.43 -12.05
N ILE A 50 6.31 9.18 -12.47
CA ILE A 50 5.76 8.04 -11.74
C ILE A 50 6.82 6.95 -11.64
N THR A 51 6.99 6.42 -10.44
CA THR A 51 7.93 5.33 -10.20
C THR A 51 7.32 4.01 -10.66
N ASN A 52 8.15 3.09 -11.17
CA ASN A 52 7.71 1.74 -11.51
C ASN A 52 6.99 1.11 -10.30
N PRO A 53 5.71 0.70 -10.44
CA PRO A 53 4.91 0.15 -9.36
C PRO A 53 5.48 -1.15 -8.77
N GLU A 54 6.35 -1.85 -9.48
CA GLU A 54 7.06 -3.01 -8.95
C GLU A 54 8.02 -2.64 -7.79
N LYS A 55 8.60 -1.44 -7.83
CA LYS A 55 9.56 -0.98 -6.81
C LYS A 55 8.86 -0.24 -5.68
N ALA A 56 8.14 0.82 -6.01
CA ALA A 56 7.47 1.68 -5.02
C ALA A 56 6.27 2.41 -5.64
N TYR A 57 5.30 2.77 -4.82
CA TYR A 57 4.20 3.63 -5.21
C TYR A 57 4.60 5.08 -4.96
N HIS A 58 4.86 5.82 -6.02
CA HIS A 58 5.22 7.22 -5.93
C HIS A 58 4.93 7.93 -7.24
N LEU A 59 4.08 8.94 -7.19
CA LEU A 59 3.79 9.87 -8.27
C LEU A 59 4.16 11.26 -7.78
N GLU A 60 4.90 12.03 -8.56
CA GLU A 60 5.29 13.39 -8.20
C GLU A 60 5.19 14.36 -9.37
N ILE A 61 4.97 15.63 -9.05
CA ILE A 61 5.03 16.76 -9.98
C ILE A 61 5.94 17.82 -9.34
N ALA A 62 7.06 18.14 -10.01
CA ALA A 62 8.06 19.06 -9.52
C ALA A 62 7.94 20.42 -10.21
N VAL A 63 7.67 21.49 -9.47
CA VAL A 63 7.47 22.85 -9.98
C VAL A 63 8.37 23.85 -9.27
N LEU A 64 8.63 25.01 -9.89
CA LEU A 64 9.53 26.03 -9.33
C LEU A 64 8.80 27.01 -8.40
N SER A 65 7.50 27.22 -8.61
CA SER A 65 6.70 28.20 -7.85
C SER A 65 5.90 27.49 -6.75
N GLU A 66 6.03 27.96 -5.52
CA GLU A 66 5.25 27.49 -4.37
C GLU A 66 3.76 27.75 -4.57
N SER A 67 3.40 28.95 -5.01
CA SER A 67 2.00 29.32 -5.26
C SER A 67 1.35 28.44 -6.32
N PHE A 68 2.08 28.09 -7.36
CA PHE A 68 1.64 27.14 -8.38
C PHE A 68 1.44 25.73 -7.80
N CYS A 69 2.36 25.27 -6.95
CA CYS A 69 2.27 23.97 -6.29
C CYS A 69 1.04 23.88 -5.38
N LEU A 70 0.76 24.92 -4.60
CA LEU A 70 -0.43 25.00 -3.73
C LEU A 70 -1.73 24.98 -4.55
N GLN A 71 -1.77 25.69 -5.67
CA GLN A 71 -2.94 25.66 -6.55
C GLN A 71 -3.14 24.29 -7.21
N LEU A 72 -2.07 23.62 -7.61
CA LEU A 72 -2.14 22.24 -8.09
C LEU A 72 -2.69 21.29 -7.01
N GLN A 73 -2.23 21.44 -5.78
CA GLN A 73 -2.76 20.66 -4.66
C GLN A 73 -4.26 20.86 -4.49
N GLN A 74 -4.76 22.09 -4.58
CA GLN A 74 -6.19 22.38 -4.52
C GLN A 74 -6.97 21.75 -5.68
N ILE A 75 -6.40 21.75 -6.89
CA ILE A 75 -7.03 21.08 -8.05
C ILE A 75 -7.11 19.56 -7.80
N VAL A 76 -6.04 18.94 -7.35
CA VAL A 76 -5.99 17.50 -7.04
C VAL A 76 -6.95 17.15 -5.90
N ALA A 77 -6.99 17.97 -4.84
CA ALA A 77 -7.92 17.82 -3.72
C ALA A 77 -9.40 17.92 -4.13
N SER A 78 -9.72 18.70 -5.19
CA SER A 78 -11.08 18.79 -5.72
C SER A 78 -11.59 17.47 -6.32
N PHE A 79 -10.70 16.49 -6.55
CA PHE A 79 -11.00 15.12 -6.95
C PHE A 79 -10.89 14.13 -5.79
N GLN A 80 -10.85 14.60 -4.55
CA GLN A 80 -10.71 13.78 -3.33
C GLN A 80 -9.38 13.01 -3.25
N ILE A 81 -8.33 13.51 -3.88
CA ILE A 81 -7.00 12.92 -3.86
C ILE A 81 -6.14 13.69 -2.86
N GLU A 82 -5.58 13.01 -1.88
CA GLU A 82 -4.67 13.58 -0.89
C GLU A 82 -3.24 13.61 -1.42
N ALA A 83 -2.82 14.75 -1.92
CA ALA A 83 -1.45 14.99 -2.32
C ALA A 83 -0.71 15.83 -1.28
N LYS A 84 0.54 15.51 -1.02
CA LYS A 84 1.41 16.23 -0.09
C LYS A 84 2.46 17.04 -0.84
N ILE A 85 2.93 18.12 -0.22
CA ILE A 85 3.98 18.97 -0.78
C ILE A 85 5.25 18.79 0.05
N VAL A 86 6.39 18.78 -0.62
CA VAL A 86 7.72 18.77 -0.01
C VAL A 86 8.66 19.67 -0.81
N ASP A 87 9.48 20.42 -0.12
CA ASP A 87 10.48 21.28 -0.74
C ASP A 87 11.77 20.48 -0.98
N ARG A 88 12.25 20.50 -2.23
CA ARG A 88 13.51 19.87 -2.64
C ARG A 88 14.39 20.90 -3.34
N LYS A 89 15.32 21.48 -2.62
CA LYS A 89 16.26 22.50 -3.14
C LYS A 89 15.53 23.70 -3.77
N LYS A 90 15.42 23.70 -5.10
CA LYS A 90 14.77 24.76 -5.88
C LYS A 90 13.33 24.42 -6.31
N TYR A 91 12.87 23.21 -6.02
CA TYR A 91 11.57 22.71 -6.48
C TYR A 91 10.62 22.48 -5.32
N HIS A 92 9.36 22.82 -5.55
CA HIS A 92 8.23 22.42 -4.73
C HIS A 92 7.60 21.19 -5.39
N VAL A 93 7.60 20.08 -4.68
CA VAL A 93 7.19 18.79 -5.24
C VAL A 93 5.86 18.37 -4.63
N LEU A 94 4.84 18.31 -5.46
CA LEU A 94 3.55 17.70 -5.13
C LEU A 94 3.68 16.20 -5.34
N TYR A 95 3.35 15.36 -4.33
CA TYR A 95 3.49 13.92 -4.44
C TYR A 95 2.35 13.13 -3.82
N VAL A 96 2.15 11.92 -4.35
CA VAL A 96 1.20 10.92 -3.87
C VAL A 96 1.96 9.59 -3.71
N LYS A 97 1.78 8.92 -2.57
CA LYS A 97 2.44 7.63 -2.25
C LYS A 97 1.47 6.46 -2.10
N GLU A 98 0.21 6.73 -1.93
CA GLU A 98 -0.80 5.69 -1.78
C GLU A 98 -1.23 5.16 -3.15
N GLY A 99 -1.20 3.81 -3.31
CA GLY A 99 -1.50 3.17 -4.59
C GLY A 99 -2.90 3.46 -5.12
N SER A 100 -3.91 3.48 -4.26
CA SER A 100 -5.28 3.85 -4.61
C SER A 100 -5.38 5.28 -5.14
N MET A 101 -4.75 6.24 -4.45
CA MET A 101 -4.74 7.65 -4.85
C MET A 101 -3.96 7.89 -6.16
N ILE A 102 -2.93 7.08 -6.43
CA ILE A 102 -2.22 7.12 -7.72
C ILE A 102 -3.13 6.65 -8.85
N VAL A 103 -3.89 5.57 -8.63
CA VAL A 103 -4.89 5.07 -9.58
C VAL A 103 -5.94 6.15 -9.86
N ASP A 104 -6.47 6.80 -8.82
CA ASP A 104 -7.43 7.90 -8.96
C ASP A 104 -6.82 9.07 -9.73
N THR A 105 -5.54 9.40 -9.48
CA THR A 105 -4.82 10.46 -10.21
C THR A 105 -4.69 10.10 -11.70
N LEU A 106 -4.32 8.87 -12.03
CA LEU A 106 -4.23 8.39 -13.41
C LEU A 106 -5.61 8.40 -14.09
N ASN A 107 -6.67 8.03 -13.37
CA ASN A 107 -8.04 8.08 -13.87
C ASN A 107 -8.49 9.52 -14.14
N VAL A 108 -8.20 10.46 -13.23
CA VAL A 108 -8.48 11.89 -13.43
C VAL A 108 -7.76 12.43 -14.67
N MET A 109 -6.53 12.01 -14.90
CA MET A 109 -5.76 12.38 -16.10
C MET A 109 -6.19 11.62 -17.36
N GLU A 110 -7.13 10.68 -17.26
CA GLU A 110 -7.58 9.81 -18.37
C GLU A 110 -6.44 8.98 -18.97
N ALA A 111 -5.47 8.62 -18.15
CA ALA A 111 -4.32 7.79 -18.55
C ALA A 111 -4.65 6.30 -18.39
N HIS A 112 -5.67 5.82 -19.11
CA HIS A 112 -6.30 4.50 -18.90
C HIS A 112 -5.31 3.34 -19.10
N GLN A 113 -4.40 3.42 -20.05
CA GLN A 113 -3.41 2.37 -20.28
C GLN A 113 -2.46 2.27 -19.07
N ALA A 114 -1.88 3.39 -18.64
CA ALA A 114 -0.99 3.43 -17.48
C ALA A 114 -1.70 3.01 -16.19
N LEU A 115 -2.98 3.34 -16.05
CA LEU A 115 -3.82 2.92 -14.93
C LEU A 115 -3.95 1.39 -14.90
N MET A 116 -4.28 0.75 -16.03
CA MET A 116 -4.42 -0.70 -16.12
C MET A 116 -3.11 -1.42 -15.82
N ASP A 117 -2.01 -0.93 -16.37
CA ASP A 117 -0.67 -1.49 -16.12
C ASP A 117 -0.30 -1.39 -14.64
N PHE A 118 -0.58 -0.23 -14.01
CA PHE A 118 -0.35 -0.01 -12.58
C PHE A 118 -1.19 -0.93 -11.70
N GLU A 119 -2.50 -1.06 -11.99
CA GLU A 119 -3.41 -1.92 -11.23
C GLU A 119 -3.05 -3.39 -11.34
N ASN A 120 -2.67 -3.88 -12.51
CA ASN A 120 -2.23 -5.24 -12.69
C ASN A 120 -1.05 -5.58 -11.77
N VAL A 121 -0.04 -4.69 -11.71
CA VAL A 121 1.11 -4.88 -10.82
C VAL A 121 0.69 -4.80 -9.35
N ARG A 122 -0.23 -3.90 -8.98
CA ARG A 122 -0.74 -3.75 -7.62
C ARG A 122 -1.43 -5.03 -7.14
N ILE A 123 -2.34 -5.57 -7.95
CA ILE A 123 -3.08 -6.81 -7.64
C ILE A 123 -2.11 -7.97 -7.46
N LEU A 124 -1.14 -8.14 -8.38
CA LEU A 124 -0.14 -9.21 -8.27
C LEU A 124 0.69 -9.10 -6.98
N LYS A 125 1.06 -7.89 -6.56
CA LYS A 125 1.76 -7.67 -5.29
C LYS A 125 0.90 -8.02 -4.09
N GLU A 126 -0.36 -7.63 -4.08
CA GLU A 126 -1.30 -7.93 -2.99
C GLU A 126 -1.50 -9.44 -2.83
N VAL A 127 -1.68 -10.16 -3.95
CA VAL A 127 -1.81 -11.62 -3.95
C VAL A 127 -0.53 -12.27 -3.41
N ARG A 128 0.66 -11.89 -3.92
CA ARG A 128 1.95 -12.42 -3.43
C ARG A 128 2.14 -12.16 -1.94
N ASN A 129 1.83 -10.95 -1.47
CA ASN A 129 1.96 -10.59 -0.06
C ASN A 129 0.97 -11.38 0.82
N SER A 130 -0.24 -11.65 0.33
CA SER A 130 -1.22 -12.47 1.03
C SER A 130 -0.74 -13.91 1.16
N VAL A 131 -0.29 -14.52 0.06
CA VAL A 131 0.26 -15.88 0.05
C VAL A 131 1.49 -15.99 0.96
N ASN A 132 2.43 -15.05 0.87
CA ASN A 132 3.63 -15.06 1.71
C ASN A 132 3.28 -14.95 3.21
N ARG A 133 2.29 -14.12 3.57
CA ARG A 133 1.83 -14.02 4.97
C ARG A 133 1.20 -15.33 5.45
N GLN A 134 0.40 -15.97 4.60
CA GLN A 134 -0.21 -17.26 4.92
C GLN A 134 0.86 -18.34 5.11
N VAL A 135 1.78 -18.48 4.16
CA VAL A 135 2.89 -19.45 4.24
C VAL A 135 3.75 -19.22 5.48
N ASN A 136 4.11 -17.96 5.77
CA ASN A 136 4.90 -17.63 6.96
C ASN A 136 4.15 -17.97 8.25
N CYS A 137 2.84 -17.74 8.31
CA CYS A 137 2.00 -18.10 9.45
C CYS A 137 1.94 -19.61 9.65
N GLU A 138 1.67 -20.36 8.58
CA GLU A 138 1.62 -21.84 8.62
C GLU A 138 2.97 -22.44 9.02
N THR A 139 4.06 -21.96 8.41
CA THR A 139 5.43 -22.41 8.74
C THR A 139 5.76 -22.15 10.22
N ALA A 140 5.42 -20.96 10.74
CA ALA A 140 5.65 -20.64 12.15
C ALA A 140 4.82 -21.51 13.09
N ASN A 141 3.58 -21.85 12.70
CA ASN A 141 2.72 -22.72 13.48
C ASN A 141 3.26 -24.18 13.48
N ILE A 142 3.65 -24.69 12.32
CA ILE A 142 4.28 -26.02 12.19
C ILE A 142 5.54 -26.08 13.06
N HIS A 143 6.43 -25.10 12.97
CA HIS A 143 7.64 -25.05 13.78
C HIS A 143 7.36 -25.06 15.28
N LYS A 144 6.37 -24.28 15.75
CA LYS A 144 5.95 -24.29 17.16
C LYS A 144 5.41 -25.64 17.59
N THR A 145 4.59 -26.28 16.73
CA THR A 145 4.02 -27.60 16.99
C THR A 145 5.09 -28.66 17.11
N VAL A 146 6.01 -28.72 16.14
CA VAL A 146 7.11 -29.71 16.14
C VAL A 146 8.04 -29.51 17.35
N THR A 147 8.38 -28.25 17.67
CA THR A 147 9.22 -27.95 18.85
C THR A 147 8.54 -28.34 20.15
N ALA A 148 7.23 -28.09 20.27
CA ALA A 148 6.47 -28.49 21.48
C ALA A 148 6.36 -30.01 21.57
N ALA A 149 6.12 -30.71 20.46
CA ALA A 149 6.04 -32.14 20.42
C ALA A 149 7.38 -32.82 20.81
N ALA A 150 8.50 -32.32 20.27
CA ALA A 150 9.84 -32.80 20.61
C ALA A 150 10.15 -32.70 22.12
N ARG A 151 9.86 -31.51 22.72
CA ARG A 151 10.02 -31.32 24.17
C ARG A 151 9.14 -32.26 24.98
N GLN A 152 7.88 -32.45 24.58
CA GLN A 152 6.96 -33.35 25.27
C GLN A 152 7.45 -34.81 25.20
N ILE A 153 7.99 -35.25 24.06
CA ILE A 153 8.59 -36.59 23.92
C ILE A 153 9.80 -36.75 24.83
N GLU A 154 10.68 -35.76 24.89
CA GLU A 154 11.83 -35.77 25.82
C GLU A 154 11.40 -35.89 27.29
N ASP A 155 10.39 -35.09 27.68
CA ASP A 155 9.82 -35.13 29.04
C ASP A 155 9.18 -36.47 29.36
N ILE A 156 8.44 -37.08 28.42
CA ILE A 156 7.81 -38.39 28.59
C ILE A 156 8.87 -39.47 28.74
N GLN A 157 9.92 -39.46 27.91
CA GLN A 157 11.04 -40.40 28.00
C GLN A 157 11.80 -40.29 29.33
N TYR A 158 11.97 -39.06 29.82
CA TYR A 158 12.57 -38.81 31.13
C TYR A 158 11.70 -39.39 32.25
N ILE A 159 10.39 -39.19 32.22
CA ILE A 159 9.45 -39.75 33.22
C ILE A 159 9.45 -41.29 33.15
N GLU A 160 9.48 -41.87 31.96
CA GLU A 160 9.52 -43.34 31.77
C GLU A 160 10.78 -43.96 32.39
N THR A 161 11.94 -43.33 32.18
CA THR A 161 13.21 -43.79 32.76
C THR A 161 13.32 -43.59 34.27
N ALA A 162 12.74 -42.51 34.81
CA ALA A 162 12.89 -42.14 36.22
C ALA A 162 11.89 -42.86 37.14
N LYS A 163 10.62 -42.96 36.75
CA LYS A 163 9.52 -43.47 37.60
C LYS A 163 8.54 -44.45 36.91
N GLY A 164 8.64 -44.55 35.57
CA GLY A 164 7.70 -45.27 34.73
C GLY A 164 6.43 -44.50 34.43
N VAL A 165 5.88 -44.70 33.24
CA VAL A 165 4.65 -43.97 32.76
C VAL A 165 3.42 -44.33 33.63
N ARG A 166 3.46 -45.47 34.32
CA ARG A 166 2.38 -45.91 35.25
C ARG A 166 2.18 -45.01 36.47
N TRP A 167 3.15 -44.14 36.76
CA TRP A 167 3.06 -43.13 37.84
C TRP A 167 2.18 -41.94 37.46
N LEU A 168 1.92 -41.73 36.18
CA LEU A 168 1.03 -40.67 35.71
C LEU A 168 -0.45 -41.05 35.94
N SER A 169 -1.31 -40.02 36.12
CA SER A 169 -2.75 -40.21 36.11
C SER A 169 -3.24 -40.83 34.78
N ASP A 170 -4.36 -41.52 34.80
CA ASP A 170 -4.86 -42.23 33.61
C ASP A 170 -4.98 -41.35 32.37
N GLY A 171 -5.50 -40.15 32.50
CA GLY A 171 -5.61 -39.20 31.38
C GLY A 171 -4.26 -38.67 30.86
N LEU A 172 -3.26 -38.47 31.73
CA LEU A 172 -1.91 -38.08 31.29
C LEU A 172 -1.17 -39.23 30.65
N ARG A 173 -1.40 -40.47 31.09
CA ARG A 173 -0.80 -41.68 30.51
C ARG A 173 -1.29 -41.88 29.08
N GLU A 174 -2.61 -41.81 28.87
CA GLU A 174 -3.20 -41.93 27.53
C GLU A 174 -2.65 -40.87 26.56
N ILE A 175 -2.52 -39.61 27.02
CA ILE A 175 -1.93 -38.55 26.20
C ILE A 175 -0.45 -38.80 25.94
N ALA A 176 0.30 -39.32 26.90
CA ALA A 176 1.71 -39.63 26.74
C ALA A 176 1.92 -40.76 25.72
N GLU A 177 1.12 -41.81 25.81
CA GLU A 177 1.13 -42.92 24.85
C GLU A 177 0.78 -42.47 23.42
N LEU A 178 -0.28 -41.67 23.28
CA LEU A 178 -0.66 -41.07 21.99
C LEU A 178 0.43 -40.15 21.43
N ARG A 179 1.14 -39.41 22.27
CA ARG A 179 2.22 -38.53 21.84
C ARG A 179 3.43 -39.30 21.34
N LEU A 180 3.73 -40.44 21.95
CA LEU A 180 4.81 -41.32 21.48
C LEU A 180 4.44 -42.06 20.18
N GLU A 181 3.17 -42.44 20.02
CA GLU A 181 2.67 -43.13 18.81
C GLU A 181 2.53 -42.16 17.62
N TYR A 182 2.08 -40.91 17.89
CA TYR A 182 1.85 -39.86 16.86
C TYR A 182 2.59 -38.57 17.19
N PRO A 183 3.93 -38.52 16.99
CA PRO A 183 4.77 -37.39 17.37
C PRO A 183 4.40 -36.10 16.65
N ASP A 184 3.93 -36.18 15.41
CA ASP A 184 3.61 -35.04 14.56
C ASP A 184 2.16 -34.54 14.73
N CYS A 185 1.32 -35.24 15.50
CA CYS A 185 -0.08 -34.92 15.66
C CYS A 185 -0.28 -33.76 16.67
N LEU A 186 -1.18 -32.83 16.31
CA LEU A 186 -1.72 -31.81 17.26
C LEU A 186 -2.70 -32.50 18.21
N LEU A 187 -2.32 -32.71 19.47
CA LEU A 187 -3.22 -33.19 20.50
C LEU A 187 -4.08 -32.02 21.02
N TYR A 188 -5.28 -31.85 20.47
CA TYR A 188 -6.29 -30.94 21.01
C TYR A 188 -6.98 -31.59 22.19
N THR A 189 -6.53 -31.26 23.38
CA THR A 189 -7.14 -31.80 24.62
C THR A 189 -8.28 -30.96 25.17
N SER A 190 -8.36 -29.68 24.83
CA SER A 190 -9.53 -28.80 25.05
C SER A 190 -9.32 -27.44 24.35
N PRO A 191 -10.39 -26.74 23.97
CA PRO A 191 -10.24 -25.36 23.50
C PRO A 191 -9.63 -24.48 24.59
N SER A 192 -8.61 -23.72 24.25
CA SER A 192 -8.01 -22.74 25.14
C SER A 192 -9.08 -21.72 25.60
N PRO A 193 -9.03 -21.23 26.85
CA PRO A 193 -9.93 -20.16 27.30
C PRO A 193 -9.98 -18.95 26.35
N ARG A 194 -8.90 -18.67 25.61
CA ARG A 194 -8.84 -17.62 24.59
C ARG A 194 -9.63 -17.94 23.31
N ASP A 195 -9.87 -19.22 23.01
CA ASP A 195 -10.61 -19.63 21.82
C ASP A 195 -12.12 -19.54 22.06
N THR A 196 -12.55 -19.70 23.33
CA THR A 196 -13.95 -19.56 23.73
C THR A 196 -14.42 -18.10 23.83
N GLU A 197 -13.51 -17.13 24.05
CA GLU A 197 -13.84 -15.69 24.08
C GLU A 197 -13.99 -15.08 22.67
N ARG A 198 -13.39 -15.68 21.63
CA ARG A 198 -13.56 -15.21 20.25
C ARG A 198 -14.83 -15.68 19.54
N SER A 199 -15.59 -16.58 20.16
CA SER A 199 -16.86 -17.12 19.62
C SER A 199 -18.11 -16.47 20.22
N ARG A 200 -17.98 -15.39 20.98
CA ARG A 200 -19.04 -14.52 21.48
C ARG A 200 -18.88 -13.13 20.91
#